data_28c18a9683145752035b22bc288e1738
#
_entry.id   28c18a9683145752035b22bc288e1738
#
_cell.length_a   1.000
_cell.length_b   1.000
_cell.length_c   1.000
_cell.angle_alpha   90.00
_cell.angle_beta   90.00
_cell.angle_gamma   90.00
#
_symmetry.space_group_name_H-M   'P 1'
#
loop_
_entity.id
_entity.type
_entity.pdbx_description
1 polymer ?
#
loop_
_entity_poly.entity_id
_entity_poly.type
_entity_poly.pdbx_seq_one_letter_code
_entity_poly.pdbx_strand_id
1 'polypeptide(L)'
;LLISKSKSDSTFVRAYQESMLNKLLMLCVQKSPYYRDAIRNVMEESSMQGPFSLEDLQKLPIIHKDIVRQHCREMFVTKEGKLDKVSTSGSSGVPLEIFLDKDRSVKEWSYIQQCWSTIGYRPEEKRAVLRGVFINRAQTQPWEYDSGLRELRFSPFHMTEESMKLYLELIDKHRIQYIHGYPSAIFQLANYAHKNTWSPVFPIKGIFPISEPLYSHQRDLISTSFKNPRIVSYYGM
;
A
#
# COMPACT_ATOMS: atom_id res chain seq x y z
N LEU A 1 20.94 -5.73 6.18
CA LEU A 1 21.39 -7.13 6.22
C LEU A 1 20.31 -8.10 5.70
N LEU A 2 19.06 -8.02 6.19
CA LEU A 2 17.93 -8.86 5.71
C LEU A 2 17.68 -8.70 4.20
N ILE A 3 17.67 -7.47 3.72
CA ILE A 3 17.36 -7.13 2.32
C ILE A 3 18.46 -7.58 1.36
N SER A 4 19.73 -7.48 1.76
CA SER A 4 20.83 -7.94 0.90
C SER A 4 20.84 -9.46 0.77
N LYS A 5 20.57 -10.18 1.84
CA LYS A 5 20.46 -11.65 1.83
C LYS A 5 19.24 -12.15 1.07
N SER A 6 18.07 -11.48 1.21
CA SER A 6 16.84 -11.90 0.52
C SER A 6 16.92 -11.81 -1.01
N LYS A 7 17.83 -11.01 -1.55
CA LYS A 7 18.01 -10.88 -3.01
C LYS A 7 18.80 -12.02 -3.65
N SER A 8 19.52 -12.81 -2.86
CA SER A 8 20.48 -13.79 -3.38
C SER A 8 20.31 -15.21 -2.84
N ASP A 9 19.47 -15.42 -1.82
CA ASP A 9 19.37 -16.70 -1.13
C ASP A 9 17.92 -17.08 -0.83
N SER A 10 17.36 -17.95 -1.66
CA SER A 10 15.98 -18.46 -1.52
C SER A 10 15.80 -19.31 -0.26
N THR A 11 16.84 -20.02 0.18
CA THR A 11 16.84 -20.84 1.39
C THR A 11 16.72 -19.97 2.62
N PHE A 12 17.48 -18.87 2.65
CA PHE A 12 17.38 -17.88 3.71
C PHE A 12 15.98 -17.25 3.77
N VAL A 13 15.40 -16.90 2.61
CA VAL A 13 14.05 -16.33 2.55
C VAL A 13 13.03 -17.30 3.12
N ARG A 14 13.07 -18.57 2.71
CA ARG A 14 12.14 -19.58 3.21
C ARG A 14 12.29 -19.79 4.72
N ALA A 15 13.50 -19.98 5.21
CA ALA A 15 13.76 -20.16 6.64
C ALA A 15 13.28 -18.95 7.47
N TYR A 16 13.48 -17.73 6.96
CA TYR A 16 12.96 -16.51 7.59
C TYR A 16 11.43 -16.48 7.62
N GLN A 17 10.77 -16.78 6.49
CA GLN A 17 9.32 -16.84 6.40
C GLN A 17 8.73 -17.88 7.37
N GLU A 18 9.28 -19.08 7.42
CA GLU A 18 8.84 -20.14 8.36
C GLU A 18 9.04 -19.72 9.81
N SER A 19 10.17 -19.11 10.14
CA SER A 19 10.41 -18.58 11.49
C SER A 19 9.39 -17.52 11.90
N MET A 20 9.05 -16.60 10.99
CA MET A 20 8.04 -15.56 11.26
C MET A 20 6.63 -16.12 11.32
N LEU A 21 6.29 -17.06 10.43
CA LEU A 21 5.01 -17.76 10.43
C LEU A 21 4.80 -18.53 11.74
N ASN A 22 5.81 -19.29 12.15
CA ASN A 22 5.75 -20.04 13.39
C ASN A 22 5.49 -19.12 14.60
N LYS A 23 6.19 -17.98 14.70
CA LYS A 23 5.93 -16.99 15.77
C LYS A 23 4.51 -16.45 15.72
N LEU A 24 3.99 -16.16 14.52
CA LEU A 24 2.62 -15.65 14.34
C LEU A 24 1.59 -16.70 14.75
N LEU A 25 1.68 -17.92 14.25
CA LEU A 25 0.71 -18.98 14.55
C LEU A 25 0.75 -19.38 16.02
N MET A 26 1.93 -19.46 16.63
CA MET A 26 2.08 -19.66 18.08
C MET A 26 1.38 -18.56 18.88
N LEU A 27 1.55 -17.29 18.48
CA LEU A 27 0.86 -16.18 19.12
C LEU A 27 -0.66 -16.31 18.96
N CYS A 28 -1.14 -16.67 17.76
CA CYS A 28 -2.54 -16.91 17.48
C CYS A 28 -3.13 -18.05 18.34
N VAL A 29 -2.46 -19.17 18.41
CA VAL A 29 -2.88 -20.30 19.28
C VAL A 29 -2.97 -19.90 20.75
N GLN A 30 -2.00 -19.12 21.23
CA GLN A 30 -1.95 -18.72 22.65
C GLN A 30 -2.97 -17.63 23.00
N LYS A 31 -3.25 -16.68 22.10
CA LYS A 31 -3.95 -15.43 22.45
C LYS A 31 -5.31 -15.26 21.77
N SER A 32 -5.54 -15.86 20.60
CA SER A 32 -6.77 -15.68 19.84
C SER A 32 -7.67 -16.91 19.96
N PRO A 33 -8.86 -16.79 20.54
CA PRO A 33 -9.83 -17.91 20.57
C PRO A 33 -10.16 -18.42 19.16
N TYR A 34 -10.49 -17.52 18.24
CA TYR A 34 -10.86 -17.88 16.87
C TYR A 34 -9.75 -18.66 16.15
N TYR A 35 -8.52 -18.15 16.13
CA TYR A 35 -7.43 -18.81 15.41
C TYR A 35 -6.98 -20.10 16.09
N ARG A 36 -7.05 -20.19 17.41
CA ARG A 36 -6.80 -21.44 18.12
C ARG A 36 -7.74 -22.55 17.66
N ASP A 37 -9.05 -22.26 17.60
CA ASP A 37 -10.05 -23.24 17.19
C ASP A 37 -9.92 -23.56 15.69
N ALA A 38 -9.68 -22.57 14.84
CA ALA A 38 -9.43 -22.76 13.41
C ALA A 38 -8.22 -23.67 13.14
N ILE A 39 -7.12 -23.48 13.88
CA ILE A 39 -5.91 -24.32 13.76
C ILE A 39 -6.18 -25.72 14.29
N ARG A 40 -6.84 -25.86 15.45
CA ARG A 40 -7.20 -27.15 16.05
C ARG A 40 -8.06 -28.02 15.14
N ASN A 41 -8.96 -27.40 14.38
CA ASN A 41 -9.86 -28.11 13.48
C ASN A 41 -9.18 -28.73 12.26
N VAL A 42 -7.96 -28.31 11.93
CA VAL A 42 -7.23 -28.76 10.72
C VAL A 42 -5.87 -29.41 11.02
N MET A 43 -5.44 -29.39 12.28
CA MET A 43 -4.16 -29.95 12.72
C MET A 43 -4.36 -30.86 13.93
N GLU A 44 -3.47 -31.87 14.06
CA GLU A 44 -3.41 -32.70 15.25
C GLU A 44 -3.00 -31.88 16.48
N GLU A 45 -3.49 -32.27 17.66
CA GLU A 45 -3.24 -31.57 18.91
C GLU A 45 -1.74 -31.48 19.27
N SER A 46 -0.97 -32.51 18.90
CA SER A 46 0.51 -32.52 19.01
C SER A 46 1.19 -31.41 18.23
N SER A 47 0.63 -31.03 17.08
CA SER A 47 1.14 -29.98 16.20
C SER A 47 0.81 -28.56 16.68
N MET A 48 -0.11 -28.42 17.63
CA MET A 48 -0.50 -27.11 18.20
C MET A 48 0.63 -26.36 18.93
N GLN A 49 1.70 -27.07 19.29
CA GLN A 49 2.88 -26.48 19.93
C GLN A 49 3.96 -26.05 18.93
N GLY A 50 3.71 -26.26 17.62
CA GLY A 50 4.68 -25.99 16.56
C GLY A 50 5.82 -27.05 16.50
N PRO A 51 6.84 -26.82 15.69
CA PRO A 51 6.96 -25.69 14.76
C PRO A 51 5.97 -25.79 13.59
N PHE A 52 5.44 -24.66 13.17
CA PHE A 52 4.57 -24.56 11.97
C PHE A 52 5.42 -24.29 10.73
N SER A 53 5.02 -24.91 9.61
CA SER A 53 5.63 -24.76 8.29
C SER A 53 4.76 -23.92 7.34
N LEU A 54 5.30 -23.56 6.18
CA LEU A 54 4.54 -22.88 5.12
C LEU A 54 3.45 -23.80 4.55
N GLU A 55 3.65 -25.12 4.54
CA GLU A 55 2.66 -26.11 4.14
C GLU A 55 1.47 -26.15 5.10
N ASP A 56 1.70 -25.91 6.39
CA ASP A 56 0.63 -25.86 7.38
C ASP A 56 -0.29 -24.67 7.19
N LEU A 57 0.25 -23.54 6.70
CA LEU A 57 -0.57 -22.37 6.36
C LEU A 57 -1.64 -22.69 5.30
N GLN A 58 -1.33 -23.59 4.35
CA GLN A 58 -2.26 -23.98 3.29
C GLN A 58 -3.44 -24.81 3.78
N LYS A 59 -3.34 -25.43 4.96
CA LYS A 59 -4.42 -26.21 5.60
C LYS A 59 -5.43 -25.31 6.30
N LEU A 60 -5.06 -24.05 6.61
CA LEU A 60 -5.93 -23.13 7.32
C LEU A 60 -7.08 -22.66 6.42
N PRO A 61 -8.28 -22.43 7.00
CA PRO A 61 -9.43 -21.97 6.23
C PRO A 61 -9.21 -20.54 5.68
N ILE A 62 -9.73 -20.29 4.48
CA ILE A 62 -9.78 -18.94 3.91
C ILE A 62 -10.83 -18.14 4.68
N ILE A 63 -10.42 -16.96 5.15
CA ILE A 63 -11.28 -16.08 5.95
C ILE A 63 -11.88 -15.01 5.03
N HIS A 64 -13.23 -14.97 4.99
CA HIS A 64 -13.98 -13.96 4.25
C HIS A 64 -14.41 -12.81 5.16
N LYS A 65 -14.78 -11.67 4.56
CA LYS A 65 -15.18 -10.44 5.28
C LYS A 65 -16.29 -10.69 6.33
N ASP A 66 -17.24 -11.57 6.06
CA ASP A 66 -18.34 -11.85 6.98
C ASP A 66 -17.86 -12.58 8.23
N ILE A 67 -16.91 -13.50 8.09
CA ILE A 67 -16.27 -14.17 9.24
C ILE A 67 -15.51 -13.14 10.09
N VAL A 68 -14.79 -12.21 9.45
CA VAL A 68 -14.10 -11.14 10.19
C VAL A 68 -15.10 -10.27 10.94
N ARG A 69 -16.23 -9.89 10.34
CA ARG A 69 -17.29 -9.11 11.03
C ARG A 69 -17.85 -9.84 12.23
N GLN A 70 -18.12 -11.13 12.08
CA GLN A 70 -18.74 -11.95 13.11
C GLN A 70 -17.80 -12.22 14.30
N HIS A 71 -16.51 -12.50 14.02
CA HIS A 71 -15.54 -12.98 15.00
C HIS A 71 -14.39 -11.99 15.28
N CYS A 72 -14.52 -10.72 14.88
CA CYS A 72 -13.43 -9.74 14.93
C CYS A 72 -12.70 -9.70 16.29
N ARG A 73 -13.46 -9.69 17.40
CA ARG A 73 -12.87 -9.61 18.74
C ARG A 73 -12.22 -10.92 19.20
N GLU A 74 -12.73 -12.06 18.74
CA GLU A 74 -12.14 -13.37 19.01
C GLU A 74 -10.80 -13.58 18.26
N MET A 75 -10.57 -12.80 17.19
CA MET A 75 -9.33 -12.80 16.44
C MET A 75 -8.20 -12.00 17.11
N PHE A 76 -8.48 -11.22 18.16
CA PHE A 76 -7.46 -10.39 18.81
C PHE A 76 -6.40 -11.25 19.51
N VAL A 77 -5.16 -10.85 19.33
CA VAL A 77 -4.00 -11.40 20.06
C VAL A 77 -3.50 -10.45 21.17
N THR A 78 -4.13 -9.28 21.30
CA THR A 78 -3.83 -8.26 22.31
C THR A 78 -5.10 -7.56 22.76
N LYS A 79 -4.99 -6.71 23.78
CA LYS A 79 -6.15 -5.94 24.28
C LYS A 79 -6.57 -4.87 23.25
N GLU A 80 -7.90 -4.72 23.05
CA GLU A 80 -8.49 -3.78 22.09
C GLU A 80 -7.95 -2.34 22.24
N GLY A 81 -7.80 -1.85 23.45
CA GLY A 81 -7.28 -0.50 23.73
C GLY A 81 -5.84 -0.23 23.27
N LYS A 82 -5.10 -1.27 22.85
CA LYS A 82 -3.77 -1.15 22.24
C LYS A 82 -3.79 -1.08 20.72
N LEU A 83 -4.98 -1.19 20.11
CA LEU A 83 -5.18 -1.22 18.67
C LEU A 83 -5.79 0.08 18.18
N ASP A 84 -5.52 0.43 16.92
CA ASP A 84 -6.23 1.44 16.17
C ASP A 84 -7.35 0.80 15.37
N LYS A 85 -8.57 1.31 15.55
CA LYS A 85 -9.72 0.91 14.75
C LYS A 85 -9.69 1.66 13.43
N VAL A 86 -9.74 0.94 12.32
CA VAL A 86 -9.85 1.49 10.97
C VAL A 86 -11.01 0.84 10.23
N SER A 87 -11.56 1.56 9.24
CA SER A 87 -12.68 1.08 8.43
C SER A 87 -12.33 1.17 6.96
N THR A 88 -12.72 0.17 6.19
CA THR A 88 -12.62 0.24 4.73
C THR A 88 -13.70 1.15 4.15
N SER A 89 -13.48 1.75 2.98
CA SER A 89 -14.45 2.64 2.32
C SER A 89 -15.77 2.00 1.91
N GLY A 90 -15.87 0.66 1.97
CA GLY A 90 -17.11 -0.06 1.77
C GLY A 90 -17.69 0.04 0.36
N SER A 91 -16.88 -0.04 -0.69
CA SER A 91 -17.33 -0.03 -2.10
C SER A 91 -18.41 -1.09 -2.42
N SER A 92 -18.56 -2.10 -1.57
CA SER A 92 -19.62 -3.13 -1.63
C SER A 92 -20.80 -2.89 -0.67
N GLY A 93 -20.97 -1.67 -0.13
CA GLY A 93 -22.10 -1.23 0.69
C GLY A 93 -21.87 -1.26 2.20
N VAL A 94 -21.20 -2.25 2.77
CA VAL A 94 -20.95 -2.33 4.21
C VAL A 94 -19.46 -2.23 4.51
N PRO A 95 -18.99 -1.17 5.21
CA PRO A 95 -17.59 -1.06 5.62
C PRO A 95 -17.15 -2.24 6.49
N LEU A 96 -15.92 -2.68 6.31
CA LEU A 96 -15.27 -3.65 7.20
C LEU A 96 -14.45 -2.89 8.24
N GLU A 97 -14.76 -3.12 9.51
CA GLU A 97 -13.93 -2.65 10.62
C GLU A 97 -12.81 -3.64 10.88
N ILE A 98 -11.59 -3.14 10.95
CA ILE A 98 -10.40 -3.91 11.30
C ILE A 98 -9.60 -3.18 12.37
N PHE A 99 -8.80 -3.93 13.10
CA PHE A 99 -7.99 -3.39 14.20
C PHE A 99 -6.52 -3.68 13.90
N LEU A 100 -5.70 -2.64 14.00
CA LEU A 100 -4.31 -2.66 13.59
C LEU A 100 -3.40 -2.18 14.73
N ASP A 101 -2.17 -2.68 14.75
CA ASP A 101 -1.16 -2.22 15.71
C ASP A 101 -0.89 -0.71 15.53
N LYS A 102 -0.71 0.01 16.66
CA LYS A 102 -0.43 1.45 16.66
C LYS A 102 0.90 1.82 15.99
N ASP A 103 1.87 0.91 15.98
CA ASP A 103 3.18 1.11 15.35
C ASP A 103 3.25 0.66 13.88
N ARG A 104 2.12 0.21 13.29
CA ARG A 104 2.07 -0.31 11.92
C ARG A 104 2.57 0.68 10.87
N SER A 105 2.21 1.97 11.03
CA SER A 105 2.53 3.00 10.02
C SER A 105 4.03 3.16 9.80
N VAL A 106 4.83 3.06 10.85
CA VAL A 106 6.30 3.12 10.74
C VAL A 106 6.86 1.90 10.02
N LYS A 107 6.34 0.71 10.34
CA LYS A 107 6.73 -0.55 9.70
C LYS A 107 6.35 -0.55 8.22
N GLU A 108 5.10 -0.21 7.92
CA GLU A 108 4.59 -0.12 6.55
C GLU A 108 5.42 0.86 5.70
N TRP A 109 5.68 2.05 6.25
CA TRP A 109 6.47 3.06 5.56
C TRP A 109 7.89 2.58 5.24
N SER A 110 8.51 1.82 6.13
CA SER A 110 9.82 1.22 5.88
C SER A 110 9.80 0.21 4.71
N TYR A 111 8.75 -0.61 4.62
CA TYR A 111 8.58 -1.54 3.48
C TYR A 111 8.31 -0.80 2.17
N ILE A 112 7.46 0.24 2.20
CA ILE A 112 7.15 1.08 1.04
C ILE A 112 8.43 1.73 0.50
N GLN A 113 9.22 2.38 1.37
CA GLN A 113 10.47 3.00 0.99
C GLN A 113 11.45 1.99 0.38
N GLN A 114 11.52 0.78 0.96
CA GLN A 114 12.34 -0.28 0.41
C GLN A 114 11.88 -0.71 -0.99
N CYS A 115 10.57 -0.84 -1.20
CA CYS A 115 10.00 -1.13 -2.51
C CYS A 115 10.35 -0.04 -3.53
N TRP A 116 10.16 1.23 -3.18
CA TRP A 116 10.45 2.37 -4.06
C TRP A 116 11.95 2.56 -4.32
N SER A 117 12.82 2.19 -3.37
CA SER A 117 14.27 2.25 -3.56
C SER A 117 14.78 1.37 -4.69
N THR A 118 14.02 0.36 -5.10
CA THR A 118 14.37 -0.53 -6.23
C THR A 118 14.49 0.21 -7.57
N ILE A 119 13.87 1.39 -7.67
CA ILE A 119 13.94 2.26 -8.84
C ILE A 119 14.69 3.57 -8.57
N GLY A 120 15.45 3.63 -7.47
CA GLY A 120 16.30 4.75 -7.11
C GLY A 120 15.62 5.87 -6.32
N TYR A 121 14.34 5.69 -5.89
CA TYR A 121 13.72 6.65 -4.98
C TYR A 121 14.42 6.67 -3.61
N ARG A 122 14.62 7.85 -3.09
CA ARG A 122 15.15 8.09 -1.74
C ARG A 122 14.20 8.99 -0.94
N PRO A 123 14.16 8.89 0.39
CA PRO A 123 13.26 9.69 1.22
C PRO A 123 13.41 11.21 1.05
N GLU A 124 14.59 11.67 0.60
CA GLU A 124 14.88 13.07 0.34
C GLU A 124 14.30 13.58 -0.99
N GLU A 125 13.88 12.68 -1.87
CA GLU A 125 13.31 13.05 -3.16
C GLU A 125 11.90 13.62 -3.00
N LYS A 126 11.61 14.66 -3.77
CA LYS A 126 10.25 15.21 -3.85
C LYS A 126 9.37 14.30 -4.68
N ARG A 127 8.09 14.20 -4.30
CA ARG A 127 7.10 13.46 -5.08
C ARG A 127 5.78 14.23 -5.21
N ALA A 128 5.10 14.08 -6.33
CA ALA A 128 3.71 14.45 -6.48
C ALA A 128 2.82 13.36 -5.86
N VAL A 129 1.75 13.76 -5.17
CA VAL A 129 0.83 12.85 -4.48
C VAL A 129 -0.59 13.12 -4.94
N LEU A 130 -1.21 12.12 -5.58
CA LEU A 130 -2.61 12.11 -6.06
C LEU A 130 -3.39 10.99 -5.37
N ARG A 131 -3.59 11.12 -4.07
CA ARG A 131 -4.40 10.18 -3.26
C ARG A 131 -5.30 10.95 -2.31
N GLY A 132 -6.18 10.26 -1.57
CA GLY A 132 -7.16 10.85 -0.65
C GLY A 132 -6.57 11.64 0.51
N VAL A 133 -5.72 12.63 0.22
CA VAL A 133 -5.23 13.59 1.19
C VAL A 133 -6.22 14.74 1.26
N PHE A 134 -6.60 15.10 2.48
CA PHE A 134 -7.50 16.24 2.69
C PHE A 134 -6.72 17.54 2.48
N ILE A 135 -7.21 18.38 1.55
CA ILE A 135 -6.69 19.72 1.26
C ILE A 135 -7.76 20.72 1.67
N ASN A 136 -7.50 21.52 2.68
CA ASN A 136 -8.49 22.43 3.30
C ASN A 136 -9.17 23.41 2.33
N ARG A 137 -8.48 23.79 1.24
CA ARG A 137 -8.97 24.77 0.26
C ARG A 137 -9.06 24.18 -1.14
N ALA A 138 -9.36 22.89 -1.26
CA ALA A 138 -9.30 22.20 -2.55
C ALA A 138 -10.19 22.80 -3.66
N GLN A 139 -11.26 23.53 -3.29
CA GLN A 139 -12.12 24.21 -4.26
C GLN A 139 -11.46 25.42 -4.92
N THR A 140 -10.60 26.14 -4.21
CA THR A 140 -9.91 27.33 -4.69
C THR A 140 -8.43 27.11 -4.97
N GLN A 141 -7.83 26.18 -4.24
CA GLN A 141 -6.43 25.80 -4.36
C GLN A 141 -6.33 24.27 -4.22
N PRO A 142 -6.48 23.51 -5.32
CA PRO A 142 -6.56 22.05 -5.25
C PRO A 142 -5.19 21.37 -5.06
N TRP A 143 -4.24 22.08 -4.49
CA TRP A 143 -2.89 21.58 -4.20
C TRP A 143 -2.30 22.22 -2.95
N GLU A 144 -1.35 21.53 -2.35
CA GLU A 144 -0.51 22.05 -1.24
C GLU A 144 0.89 21.41 -1.29
N TYR A 145 1.87 22.08 -0.69
CA TYR A 145 3.20 21.52 -0.53
C TYR A 145 3.50 21.24 0.94
N ASP A 146 3.70 19.97 1.27
CA ASP A 146 4.17 19.53 2.58
C ASP A 146 5.70 19.46 2.58
N SER A 147 6.32 20.41 3.28
CA SER A 147 7.78 20.50 3.36
C SER A 147 8.41 19.38 4.22
N GLY A 148 7.68 18.89 5.21
CA GLY A 148 8.15 17.82 6.10
C GLY A 148 8.24 16.47 5.38
N LEU A 149 7.25 16.15 4.56
CA LEU A 149 7.21 14.94 3.77
C LEU A 149 7.74 15.12 2.34
N ARG A 150 8.08 16.35 1.94
CA ARG A 150 8.50 16.74 0.59
C ARG A 150 7.49 16.32 -0.49
N GLU A 151 6.22 16.44 -0.15
CA GLU A 151 5.08 16.08 -1.00
C GLU A 151 4.45 17.30 -1.64
N LEU A 152 4.32 17.29 -2.94
CA LEU A 152 3.43 18.18 -3.69
C LEU A 152 2.09 17.45 -3.83
N ARG A 153 1.14 17.78 -2.98
CA ARG A 153 -0.15 17.11 -2.88
C ARG A 153 -1.15 17.75 -3.81
N PHE A 154 -1.84 16.95 -4.58
CA PHE A 154 -2.90 17.33 -5.50
C PHE A 154 -4.21 16.66 -5.08
N SER A 155 -5.32 17.38 -5.21
CA SER A 155 -6.64 16.80 -4.96
C SER A 155 -7.05 15.86 -6.10
N PRO A 156 -7.23 14.55 -5.86
CA PRO A 156 -7.71 13.62 -6.88
C PRO A 156 -9.23 13.78 -7.13
N PHE A 157 -9.91 14.61 -6.33
CA PHE A 157 -11.36 14.87 -6.45
C PHE A 157 -11.69 16.13 -7.24
N HIS A 158 -10.68 16.93 -7.58
CA HIS A 158 -10.83 18.18 -8.33
C HIS A 158 -9.95 18.13 -9.59
N MET A 159 -10.23 17.17 -10.46
CA MET A 159 -9.48 16.92 -11.70
C MET A 159 -10.12 17.61 -12.90
N THR A 160 -10.33 18.94 -12.80
CA THR A 160 -10.77 19.76 -13.96
C THR A 160 -9.58 19.99 -14.91
N GLU A 161 -9.87 20.45 -16.14
CA GLU A 161 -8.81 20.77 -17.10
C GLU A 161 -7.84 21.82 -16.56
N GLU A 162 -8.35 22.86 -15.91
CA GLU A 162 -7.55 23.91 -15.28
C GLU A 162 -6.69 23.36 -14.16
N SER A 163 -7.24 22.49 -13.31
CA SER A 163 -6.47 21.87 -12.22
C SER A 163 -5.41 20.94 -12.76
N MET A 164 -5.72 20.13 -13.76
CA MET A 164 -4.74 19.20 -14.35
C MET A 164 -3.60 19.96 -15.06
N LYS A 165 -3.92 21.05 -15.75
CA LYS A 165 -2.91 21.96 -16.32
C LYS A 165 -1.97 22.48 -15.23
N LEU A 166 -2.56 23.03 -14.17
CA LEU A 166 -1.81 23.55 -13.02
C LEU A 166 -0.93 22.45 -12.36
N TYR A 167 -1.44 21.22 -12.22
CA TYR A 167 -0.69 20.11 -11.64
C TYR A 167 0.56 19.79 -12.46
N LEU A 168 0.44 19.77 -13.79
CA LEU A 168 1.57 19.52 -14.68
C LEU A 168 2.59 20.66 -14.62
N GLU A 169 2.16 21.92 -14.62
CA GLU A 169 3.03 23.09 -14.44
C GLU A 169 3.78 23.06 -13.10
N LEU A 170 3.10 22.64 -12.02
CA LEU A 170 3.70 22.51 -10.70
C LEU A 170 4.68 21.33 -10.62
N ILE A 171 4.41 20.24 -11.31
CA ILE A 171 5.33 19.10 -11.44
C ILE A 171 6.65 19.59 -12.06
N ASP A 172 6.60 20.34 -13.14
CA ASP A 172 7.80 20.89 -13.79
C ASP A 172 8.48 21.96 -12.90
N LYS A 173 7.73 22.91 -12.36
CA LYS A 173 8.24 23.98 -11.48
C LYS A 173 9.00 23.43 -10.29
N HIS A 174 8.47 22.39 -9.65
CA HIS A 174 9.06 21.76 -8.46
C HIS A 174 10.08 20.66 -8.82
N ARG A 175 10.31 20.39 -10.13
CA ARG A 175 11.22 19.35 -10.64
C ARG A 175 10.87 17.97 -10.07
N ILE A 176 9.59 17.64 -10.05
CA ILE A 176 9.10 16.37 -9.54
C ILE A 176 9.49 15.24 -10.51
N GLN A 177 10.07 14.17 -9.96
CA GLN A 177 10.50 13.01 -10.74
C GLN A 177 9.77 11.72 -10.31
N TYR A 178 8.91 11.80 -9.28
CA TYR A 178 8.17 10.66 -8.76
C TYR A 178 6.72 11.05 -8.53
N ILE A 179 5.79 10.17 -8.92
CA ILE A 179 4.34 10.36 -8.75
C ILE A 179 3.79 9.20 -7.94
N HIS A 180 3.05 9.48 -6.86
CA HIS A 180 2.41 8.51 -5.99
C HIS A 180 0.92 8.81 -5.91
N GLY A 181 0.07 7.82 -6.16
CA GLY A 181 -1.36 8.07 -6.07
C GLY A 181 -2.26 6.97 -6.61
N TYR A 182 -3.54 7.27 -6.67
CA TYR A 182 -4.51 6.37 -7.25
C TYR A 182 -4.28 6.19 -8.75
N PRO A 183 -4.24 4.95 -9.26
CA PRO A 183 -4.19 4.67 -10.70
C PRO A 183 -5.17 5.50 -11.51
N SER A 184 -6.41 5.63 -11.05
CA SER A 184 -7.45 6.42 -11.73
C SER A 184 -7.08 7.91 -11.86
N ALA A 185 -6.56 8.53 -10.80
CA ALA A 185 -6.16 9.93 -10.81
C ALA A 185 -4.91 10.17 -11.67
N ILE A 186 -3.91 9.29 -11.55
CA ILE A 186 -2.69 9.36 -12.38
C ILE A 186 -3.05 9.16 -13.85
N PHE A 187 -3.97 8.26 -14.16
CA PHE A 187 -4.46 8.02 -15.52
C PHE A 187 -5.18 9.24 -16.10
N GLN A 188 -6.05 9.91 -15.32
CA GLN A 188 -6.70 11.15 -15.76
C GLN A 188 -5.68 12.24 -16.08
N LEU A 189 -4.67 12.42 -15.21
CA LEU A 189 -3.60 13.38 -15.44
C LEU A 189 -2.76 13.03 -16.69
N ALA A 190 -2.45 11.74 -16.88
CA ALA A 190 -1.73 11.24 -18.04
C ALA A 190 -2.52 11.43 -19.35
N ASN A 191 -3.83 11.19 -19.31
CA ASN A 191 -4.72 11.41 -20.46
C ASN A 191 -4.79 12.90 -20.85
N TYR A 192 -4.87 13.78 -19.85
CA TYR A 192 -4.81 15.23 -20.11
C TYR A 192 -3.46 15.63 -20.70
N ALA A 193 -2.36 15.15 -20.14
CA ALA A 193 -1.00 15.39 -20.65
C ALA A 193 -0.87 14.92 -22.12
N HIS A 194 -1.36 13.71 -22.42
CA HIS A 194 -1.33 13.14 -23.77
C HIS A 194 -2.12 13.98 -24.78
N LYS A 195 -3.37 14.34 -24.45
CA LYS A 195 -4.25 15.14 -25.31
C LYS A 195 -3.68 16.53 -25.62
N ASN A 196 -3.00 17.12 -24.64
CA ASN A 196 -2.41 18.46 -24.78
C ASN A 196 -0.92 18.43 -25.19
N THR A 197 -0.41 17.29 -25.63
CA THR A 197 1.00 17.12 -26.04
C THR A 197 2.01 17.63 -24.99
N TRP A 198 1.60 17.60 -23.72
CA TRP A 198 2.50 17.99 -22.64
C TRP A 198 3.62 16.97 -22.47
N SER A 199 4.80 17.46 -22.21
CA SER A 199 5.98 16.64 -22.00
C SER A 199 6.77 17.21 -20.81
N PRO A 200 7.13 16.36 -19.83
CA PRO A 200 7.84 16.81 -18.65
C PRO A 200 9.20 17.41 -19.02
N VAL A 201 9.52 18.57 -18.46
CA VAL A 201 10.85 19.19 -18.57
C VAL A 201 11.89 18.33 -17.87
N PHE A 202 11.53 17.78 -16.71
CA PHE A 202 12.37 16.83 -15.99
C PHE A 202 11.76 15.43 -16.10
N PRO A 203 12.55 14.39 -16.44
CA PRO A 203 12.00 13.05 -16.65
C PRO A 203 11.34 12.52 -15.39
N ILE A 204 10.12 12.03 -15.52
CA ILE A 204 9.47 11.24 -14.46
C ILE A 204 10.17 9.89 -14.39
N LYS A 205 10.86 9.61 -13.29
CA LYS A 205 11.64 8.39 -13.08
C LYS A 205 10.77 7.23 -12.61
N GLY A 206 9.77 7.54 -11.75
CA GLY A 206 8.97 6.50 -11.14
C GLY A 206 7.54 6.90 -10.81
N ILE A 207 6.66 5.92 -10.90
CA ILE A 207 5.24 6.04 -10.53
C ILE A 207 4.91 4.93 -9.55
N PHE A 208 4.24 5.29 -8.47
CA PHE A 208 3.86 4.44 -7.34
C PHE A 208 2.33 4.39 -7.23
N PRO A 209 1.65 3.54 -8.03
CA PRO A 209 0.21 3.36 -7.93
C PRO A 209 -0.15 2.66 -6.61
N ILE A 210 -1.26 3.09 -5.98
CA ILE A 210 -1.72 2.59 -4.68
C ILE A 210 -3.25 2.49 -4.62
N SER A 211 -3.74 1.57 -3.79
CA SER A 211 -5.14 1.42 -3.35
C SER A 211 -6.16 1.01 -4.41
N GLU A 212 -5.80 0.98 -5.68
CA GLU A 212 -6.65 0.55 -6.79
C GLU A 212 -5.89 -0.41 -7.71
N PRO A 213 -6.58 -1.30 -8.44
CA PRO A 213 -5.95 -2.06 -9.52
C PRO A 213 -5.42 -1.13 -10.61
N LEU A 214 -4.22 -1.41 -11.11
CA LEU A 214 -3.68 -0.75 -12.29
C LEU A 214 -3.92 -1.62 -13.52
N TYR A 215 -4.87 -1.23 -14.37
CA TYR A 215 -5.21 -1.93 -15.59
C TYR A 215 -4.17 -1.69 -16.70
N SER A 216 -4.06 -2.63 -17.66
CA SER A 216 -3.08 -2.54 -18.75
C SER A 216 -3.20 -1.26 -19.56
N HIS A 217 -4.43 -0.90 -19.99
CA HIS A 217 -4.67 0.34 -20.74
C HIS A 217 -4.25 1.61 -19.99
N GLN A 218 -4.42 1.63 -18.65
CA GLN A 218 -3.95 2.74 -17.81
C GLN A 218 -2.42 2.78 -17.77
N ARG A 219 -1.79 1.62 -17.56
CA ARG A 219 -0.32 1.50 -17.55
C ARG A 219 0.29 2.00 -18.86
N ASP A 220 -0.28 1.61 -19.99
CA ASP A 220 0.24 1.96 -21.31
C ASP A 220 0.15 3.46 -21.57
N LEU A 221 -0.99 4.10 -21.28
CA LEU A 221 -1.13 5.54 -21.43
C LEU A 221 -0.25 6.32 -20.46
N ILE A 222 -0.18 5.91 -19.19
CA ILE A 222 0.72 6.52 -18.19
C ILE A 222 2.17 6.44 -18.65
N SER A 223 2.60 5.27 -19.14
CA SER A 223 3.96 5.08 -19.64
C SER A 223 4.26 6.00 -20.83
N THR A 224 3.36 6.07 -21.79
CA THR A 224 3.54 6.91 -22.98
C THR A 224 3.59 8.40 -22.62
N SER A 225 2.65 8.86 -21.78
CA SER A 225 2.49 10.28 -21.45
C SER A 225 3.66 10.82 -20.61
N PHE A 226 4.25 9.99 -19.74
CA PHE A 226 5.32 10.39 -18.84
C PHE A 226 6.72 9.87 -19.29
N LYS A 227 6.87 9.45 -20.56
CA LYS A 227 8.14 9.01 -21.17
C LYS A 227 8.74 7.78 -20.50
N ASN A 228 7.95 6.75 -20.34
CA ASN A 228 8.34 5.42 -19.83
C ASN A 228 8.97 5.41 -18.43
N PRO A 229 8.30 6.00 -17.42
CA PRO A 229 8.75 5.88 -16.04
C PRO A 229 8.68 4.41 -15.58
N ARG A 230 9.49 4.07 -14.59
CA ARG A 230 9.34 2.77 -13.92
C ARG A 230 8.09 2.79 -13.05
N ILE A 231 7.18 1.85 -13.25
CA ILE A 231 5.94 1.73 -12.46
C ILE A 231 6.12 0.60 -11.45
N VAL A 232 6.11 0.96 -10.17
CA VAL A 232 6.26 0.01 -9.05
C VAL A 232 4.99 0.03 -8.22
N SER A 233 4.25 -1.06 -8.28
CA SER A 233 3.07 -1.31 -7.44
C SER A 233 3.42 -2.32 -6.35
N TYR A 234 2.78 -2.18 -5.21
CA TYR A 234 2.84 -3.13 -4.12
C TYR A 234 1.43 -3.36 -3.57
N TYR A 235 1.24 -4.51 -2.94
CA TYR A 235 -0.01 -4.79 -2.23
C TYR A 235 0.11 -4.22 -0.82
N GLY A 236 -0.79 -3.32 -0.48
CA GLY A 236 -0.89 -2.74 0.85
C GLY A 236 -2.35 -2.38 1.16
N MET A 237 -2.71 -2.35 2.43
CA MET A 237 -4.02 -1.94 2.90
C MET A 237 -4.03 -0.49 3.33
#